data_9edb7d40d3954094afb735dfe039161c
#
_entry.id   9edb7d40d3954094afb735dfe039161c
#
_cell.length_a   1.000
_cell.length_b   1.000
_cell.length_c   1.000
_cell.angle_alpha   90.00
_cell.angle_beta   90.00
_cell.angle_gamma   90.00
#
_symmetry.space_group_name_H-M   'P 1'
#
loop_
_entity.id
_entity.type
_entity.pdbx_description
1 polymer ?
#
loop_
_entity_poly.entity_id
_entity_poly.type
_entity_poly.pdbx_seq_one_letter_code
_entity_poly.pdbx_strand_id
1 'polypeptide(L)'
;MAFNLRNRHFLKELDFTKEELLFLLKLSADLKEAKYTGTEQQRLAGKNIALIFEKTSTRTRCAFEVAAHDQGAHVTYLEPSGSQMGHKETVKDTARVLGRMYDGIEYRGFGQEIVEELAKYAGVPVWNGLTNQWHPTQMLADVLTMTEHCSKPLEKISYAYVGDARFNMGRSLLVIGSILGMDVRIGAPKGLQPDAELIAQCKEIAKASGARITITANPAQAVKGVDFIHTDVWVSMGEAKEVWAERIKLLKPYQVTPALMKKSGNKNVKFMHCLPAFHNADTKVGAQVSEQFGLKNGIEVTEDVFESPACVAFDQAENRMHTIKAVMVATLGR
;
A
#
# COMPACT_ATOMS: atom_id res chain seq x y z
N MET A 1 24.24 -0.29 -5.80
CA MET A 1 24.73 0.97 -5.20
C MET A 1 24.16 1.05 -3.81
N ALA A 2 24.94 1.44 -2.79
CA ALA A 2 24.45 1.62 -1.43
C ALA A 2 24.04 3.09 -1.25
N PHE A 3 22.90 3.31 -0.60
CA PHE A 3 22.40 4.64 -0.27
C PHE A 3 22.45 4.87 1.23
N ASN A 4 22.72 6.09 1.65
CA ASN A 4 22.58 6.50 3.03
C ASN A 4 21.19 7.15 3.21
N LEU A 5 20.23 6.34 3.64
CA LEU A 5 18.87 6.82 3.95
C LEU A 5 18.68 7.08 5.46
N ARG A 6 19.74 7.09 6.25
CA ARG A 6 19.68 7.30 7.70
C ARG A 6 18.99 8.62 8.03
N ASN A 7 18.07 8.56 8.98
CA ASN A 7 17.21 9.65 9.42
C ASN A 7 16.25 10.22 8.35
N ARG A 8 16.10 9.56 7.18
CA ARG A 8 15.09 9.91 6.20
C ARG A 8 13.70 9.46 6.69
N HIS A 9 12.71 10.29 6.44
CA HIS A 9 11.30 9.90 6.58
C HIS A 9 10.86 9.06 5.37
N PHE A 10 9.78 8.29 5.52
CA PHE A 10 9.15 7.53 4.45
C PHE A 10 7.66 7.87 4.40
N LEU A 11 7.30 9.01 3.78
CA LEU A 11 5.96 9.59 3.86
C LEU A 11 5.13 9.33 2.61
N LYS A 12 5.76 9.37 1.45
CA LYS A 12 5.15 9.08 0.13
C LYS A 12 6.23 8.65 -0.87
N GLU A 13 5.83 7.98 -1.92
CA GLU A 13 6.72 7.44 -2.94
C GLU A 13 7.48 8.56 -3.68
N LEU A 14 6.85 9.72 -3.84
CA LEU A 14 7.42 10.91 -4.51
C LEU A 14 8.65 11.50 -3.78
N ASP A 15 8.89 11.12 -2.53
CA ASP A 15 10.05 11.60 -1.76
C ASP A 15 11.35 10.83 -2.09
N PHE A 16 11.26 9.82 -2.97
CA PHE A 16 12.37 8.91 -3.29
C PHE A 16 12.66 8.85 -4.79
N THR A 17 13.92 8.68 -5.12
CA THR A 17 14.34 8.39 -6.49
C THR A 17 14.09 6.92 -6.85
N LYS A 18 14.12 6.60 -8.15
CA LYS A 18 14.04 5.21 -8.64
C LYS A 18 15.10 4.32 -7.99
N GLU A 19 16.33 4.81 -7.91
CA GLU A 19 17.47 4.07 -7.38
C GLU A 19 17.33 3.80 -5.87
N GLU A 20 16.81 4.76 -5.10
CA GLU A 20 16.52 4.60 -3.68
C GLU A 20 15.41 3.55 -3.44
N LEU A 21 14.36 3.58 -4.25
CA LEU A 21 13.28 2.58 -4.17
C LEU A 21 13.78 1.18 -4.56
N LEU A 22 14.60 1.07 -5.61
CA LEU A 22 15.22 -0.21 -5.99
C LEU A 22 16.16 -0.74 -4.90
N PHE A 23 16.89 0.14 -4.22
CA PHE A 23 17.71 -0.24 -3.05
C PHE A 23 16.83 -0.79 -1.92
N LEU A 24 15.70 -0.14 -1.59
CA LEU A 24 14.78 -0.63 -0.56
C LEU A 24 14.14 -1.98 -0.94
N LEU A 25 13.79 -2.18 -2.20
CA LEU A 25 13.25 -3.45 -2.71
C LEU A 25 14.29 -4.58 -2.60
N LYS A 26 15.54 -4.30 -3.02
CA LYS A 26 16.62 -5.27 -2.86
C LYS A 26 16.87 -5.61 -1.39
N LEU A 27 16.95 -4.62 -0.53
CA LEU A 27 17.13 -4.83 0.91
C LEU A 27 15.97 -5.63 1.51
N SER A 28 14.74 -5.43 1.01
CA SER A 28 13.57 -6.21 1.42
C SER A 28 13.72 -7.70 1.08
N ALA A 29 14.15 -7.99 -0.15
CA ALA A 29 14.40 -9.36 -0.60
C ALA A 29 15.54 -10.02 0.20
N ASP A 30 16.65 -9.30 0.43
CA ASP A 30 17.79 -9.80 1.20
C ASP A 30 17.38 -10.12 2.67
N LEU A 31 16.57 -9.25 3.31
CA LEU A 31 16.09 -9.47 4.67
C LEU A 31 15.02 -10.58 4.75
N LYS A 32 14.20 -10.74 3.71
CA LYS A 32 13.27 -11.86 3.59
C LYS A 32 14.05 -13.19 3.51
N GLU A 33 15.03 -13.28 2.65
CA GLU A 33 15.90 -14.45 2.51
C GLU A 33 16.62 -14.76 3.83
N ALA A 34 17.23 -13.74 4.46
CA ALA A 34 17.94 -13.91 5.73
C ALA A 34 17.05 -14.44 6.85
N LYS A 35 15.78 -13.98 6.94
CA LYS A 35 14.80 -14.50 7.89
C LYS A 35 14.53 -15.99 7.68
N TYR A 36 14.27 -16.42 6.44
CA TYR A 36 13.93 -17.81 6.13
C TYR A 36 15.12 -18.78 6.19
N THR A 37 16.33 -18.27 5.96
CA THR A 37 17.57 -19.05 6.09
C THR A 37 18.14 -19.05 7.52
N GLY A 38 17.53 -18.30 8.46
CA GLY A 38 18.00 -18.20 9.84
C GLY A 38 19.31 -17.41 9.99
N THR A 39 19.66 -16.56 9.02
CA THR A 39 20.88 -15.76 9.02
C THR A 39 20.64 -14.27 9.30
N GLU A 40 19.41 -13.90 9.65
CA GLU A 40 19.02 -12.52 9.91
C GLU A 40 19.76 -11.93 11.11
N GLN A 41 20.33 -10.74 10.91
CA GLN A 41 21.04 -9.98 11.95
C GLN A 41 20.17 -8.84 12.46
N GLN A 42 20.16 -8.65 13.78
CA GLN A 42 19.43 -7.57 14.44
C GLN A 42 20.14 -6.23 14.29
N ARG A 43 19.68 -5.38 13.37
CA ARG A 43 20.27 -4.05 13.08
C ARG A 43 19.58 -2.91 13.85
N LEU A 44 18.52 -3.19 14.58
CA LEU A 44 17.75 -2.23 15.37
C LEU A 44 17.78 -2.58 16.88
N ALA A 45 18.74 -3.37 17.31
CA ALA A 45 18.86 -3.76 18.73
C ALA A 45 18.90 -2.53 19.64
N GLY A 46 18.02 -2.52 20.65
CA GLY A 46 17.89 -1.45 21.63
C GLY A 46 17.15 -0.20 21.13
N LYS A 47 16.57 -0.22 19.93
CA LYS A 47 15.72 0.85 19.41
C LYS A 47 14.30 0.74 19.94
N ASN A 48 13.65 1.89 20.14
CA ASN A 48 12.26 2.01 20.56
C ASN A 48 11.45 2.71 19.46
N ILE A 49 10.32 2.13 19.06
CA ILE A 49 9.50 2.61 17.96
C ILE A 49 8.07 2.86 18.48
N ALA A 50 7.54 4.05 18.21
CA ALA A 50 6.14 4.36 18.46
C ALA A 50 5.30 4.06 17.22
N LEU A 51 4.18 3.35 17.38
CA LEU A 51 3.18 3.11 16.35
C LEU A 51 1.90 3.88 16.70
N ILE A 52 1.61 4.94 15.96
CA ILE A 52 0.44 5.81 16.17
C ILE A 52 -0.64 5.42 15.17
N PHE A 53 -1.78 4.96 15.67
CA PHE A 53 -2.92 4.55 14.85
C PHE A 53 -4.15 5.39 15.16
N GLU A 54 -4.58 6.23 14.23
CA GLU A 54 -5.90 6.86 14.23
C GLU A 54 -6.92 6.02 13.45
N LYS A 55 -6.44 5.18 12.52
CA LYS A 55 -7.21 4.14 11.83
C LYS A 55 -6.67 2.76 12.23
N THR A 56 -7.53 1.90 12.76
CA THR A 56 -7.15 0.54 13.14
C THR A 56 -6.67 -0.28 11.94
N SER A 57 -5.73 -1.20 12.17
CA SER A 57 -5.26 -2.13 11.16
C SER A 57 -4.53 -3.32 11.78
N THR A 58 -5.01 -4.51 11.52
CA THR A 58 -4.33 -5.74 11.92
C THR A 58 -2.99 -5.89 11.18
N ARG A 59 -3.01 -5.81 9.84
CA ARG A 59 -1.82 -6.08 9.00
C ARG A 59 -0.69 -5.09 9.20
N THR A 60 -0.98 -3.78 9.18
CA THR A 60 0.05 -2.76 9.36
C THR A 60 0.68 -2.86 10.74
N ARG A 61 -0.15 -3.02 11.78
CA ARG A 61 0.34 -3.22 13.15
C ARG A 61 1.24 -4.44 13.24
N CYS A 62 0.75 -5.62 12.86
CA CYS A 62 1.53 -6.86 12.93
C CYS A 62 2.82 -6.77 12.10
N ALA A 63 2.77 -6.16 10.91
CA ALA A 63 3.95 -6.03 10.06
C ALA A 63 5.04 -5.16 10.71
N PHE A 64 4.70 -4.03 11.32
CA PHE A 64 5.66 -3.20 12.05
C PHE A 64 6.16 -3.89 13.33
N GLU A 65 5.26 -4.47 14.13
CA GLU A 65 5.63 -5.16 15.38
C GLU A 65 6.58 -6.33 15.12
N VAL A 66 6.24 -7.21 14.17
CA VAL A 66 7.09 -8.38 13.86
C VAL A 66 8.40 -7.95 13.20
N ALA A 67 8.37 -7.01 12.26
CA ALA A 67 9.59 -6.50 11.63
C ALA A 67 10.54 -5.83 12.63
N ALA A 68 10.02 -5.06 13.58
CA ALA A 68 10.80 -4.45 14.65
C ALA A 68 11.38 -5.50 15.59
N HIS A 69 10.56 -6.49 16.02
CA HIS A 69 10.99 -7.58 16.89
C HIS A 69 12.11 -8.42 16.24
N ASP A 70 11.96 -8.81 14.98
CA ASP A 70 12.99 -9.55 14.24
C ASP A 70 14.34 -8.83 14.26
N GLN A 71 14.30 -7.49 14.21
CA GLN A 71 15.48 -6.63 14.19
C GLN A 71 15.97 -6.19 15.59
N GLY A 72 15.37 -6.70 16.67
CA GLY A 72 15.76 -6.43 18.06
C GLY A 72 15.28 -5.10 18.62
N ALA A 73 14.28 -4.47 17.98
CA ALA A 73 13.65 -3.25 18.46
C ALA A 73 12.43 -3.54 19.34
N HIS A 74 12.08 -2.57 20.19
CA HIS A 74 10.85 -2.56 20.99
C HIS A 74 9.81 -1.66 20.34
N VAL A 75 8.52 -1.98 20.53
CA VAL A 75 7.40 -1.25 19.96
C VAL A 75 6.43 -0.84 21.05
N THR A 76 5.94 0.40 20.97
CA THR A 76 4.77 0.87 21.74
C THR A 76 3.65 1.17 20.77
N TYR A 77 2.52 0.49 20.93
CA TYR A 77 1.32 0.76 20.14
C TYR A 77 0.44 1.79 20.82
N LEU A 78 0.16 2.88 20.13
CA LEU A 78 -0.71 3.96 20.56
C LEU A 78 -2.01 3.90 19.73
N GLU A 79 -3.04 3.31 20.33
CA GLU A 79 -4.37 3.20 19.72
C GLU A 79 -5.12 4.55 19.75
N PRO A 80 -6.20 4.71 18.95
CA PRO A 80 -6.95 5.97 18.89
C PRO A 80 -7.48 6.42 20.25
N SER A 81 -7.92 5.48 21.11
CA SER A 81 -8.44 5.78 22.45
C SER A 81 -7.33 6.06 23.46
N GLY A 82 -6.10 5.65 23.20
CA GLY A 82 -4.94 5.82 24.08
C GLY A 82 -4.09 7.06 23.78
N SER A 83 -4.40 7.80 22.72
CA SER A 83 -3.66 9.01 22.32
C SER A 83 -4.44 10.28 22.61
N GLN A 84 -3.75 11.31 23.05
CA GLN A 84 -4.32 12.66 23.21
C GLN A 84 -4.09 13.55 21.98
N MET A 85 -3.39 13.05 20.97
CA MET A 85 -3.08 13.76 19.72
C MET A 85 -4.37 14.18 19.00
N GLY A 86 -4.46 15.46 18.65
CA GLY A 86 -5.66 16.02 18.02
C GLY A 86 -6.83 16.31 18.98
N HIS A 87 -6.76 15.91 20.26
CA HIS A 87 -7.77 16.19 21.27
C HIS A 87 -7.31 17.24 22.28
N LYS A 88 -6.36 16.90 23.15
CA LYS A 88 -5.82 17.81 24.17
C LYS A 88 -4.38 18.23 23.85
N GLU A 89 -3.75 17.57 22.91
CA GLU A 89 -2.37 17.83 22.50
C GLU A 89 -2.30 18.03 20.98
N THR A 90 -1.50 19.02 20.55
CA THR A 90 -1.30 19.26 19.11
C THR A 90 -0.43 18.15 18.50
N VAL A 91 -0.58 17.88 17.20
CA VAL A 91 0.30 16.98 16.46
C VAL A 91 1.77 17.35 16.65
N LYS A 92 2.06 18.64 16.61
CA LYS A 92 3.40 19.21 16.79
C LYS A 92 4.00 18.90 18.16
N ASP A 93 3.20 19.02 19.23
CA ASP A 93 3.69 18.78 20.59
C ASP A 93 3.85 17.29 20.85
N THR A 94 2.91 16.46 20.38
CA THR A 94 3.03 15.00 20.38
C THR A 94 4.32 14.57 19.65
N ALA A 95 4.59 15.12 18.46
CA ALA A 95 5.80 14.83 17.71
C ALA A 95 7.08 15.12 18.50
N ARG A 96 7.12 16.27 19.16
CA ARG A 96 8.29 16.71 19.98
C ARG A 96 8.50 15.81 21.21
N VAL A 97 7.41 15.40 21.86
CA VAL A 97 7.47 14.50 23.03
C VAL A 97 7.94 13.12 22.58
N LEU A 98 7.30 12.51 21.58
CA LEU A 98 7.64 11.18 21.12
C LEU A 98 9.04 11.10 20.50
N GLY A 99 9.47 12.13 19.76
CA GLY A 99 10.81 12.20 19.20
C GLY A 99 11.95 12.30 20.23
N ARG A 100 11.63 12.58 21.51
CA ARG A 100 12.59 12.53 22.62
C ARG A 100 12.61 11.19 23.35
N MET A 101 11.58 10.37 23.16
CA MET A 101 11.43 9.07 23.82
C MET A 101 11.72 7.91 22.88
N TYR A 102 11.41 8.06 21.60
CA TYR A 102 11.50 7.02 20.59
C TYR A 102 12.56 7.34 19.53
N ASP A 103 13.10 6.29 18.92
CA ASP A 103 14.06 6.39 17.83
C ASP A 103 13.40 6.52 16.45
N GLY A 104 12.13 6.13 16.34
CA GLY A 104 11.34 6.23 15.12
C GLY A 104 9.84 6.19 15.42
N ILE A 105 9.05 6.74 14.51
CA ILE A 105 7.59 6.86 14.67
C ILE A 105 6.91 6.37 13.39
N GLU A 106 5.97 5.44 13.51
CA GLU A 106 5.00 5.12 12.47
C GLU A 106 3.70 5.86 12.74
N TYR A 107 3.07 6.31 11.67
CA TYR A 107 1.74 6.89 11.71
C TYR A 107 0.81 6.26 10.69
N ARG A 108 -0.38 5.86 11.13
CA ARG A 108 -1.48 5.42 10.28
C ARG A 108 -2.75 6.17 10.64
N GLY A 109 -3.26 6.97 9.70
CA GLY A 109 -4.40 7.83 10.00
C GLY A 109 -5.12 8.38 8.76
N PHE A 110 -5.55 9.63 8.85
CA PHE A 110 -6.40 10.27 7.86
C PHE A 110 -5.63 11.16 6.89
N GLY A 111 -5.30 12.37 7.29
CA GLY A 111 -4.69 13.37 6.42
C GLY A 111 -3.18 13.19 6.26
N GLN A 112 -2.67 13.46 5.06
CA GLN A 112 -1.23 13.45 4.80
C GLN A 112 -0.51 14.56 5.57
N GLU A 113 -1.18 15.69 5.78
CA GLU A 113 -0.67 16.83 6.55
C GLU A 113 -0.28 16.46 7.99
N ILE A 114 -0.97 15.48 8.58
CA ILE A 114 -0.68 15.03 9.95
C ILE A 114 0.67 14.30 10.00
N VAL A 115 0.90 13.36 9.11
CA VAL A 115 2.19 12.62 9.08
C VAL A 115 3.35 13.53 8.65
N GLU A 116 3.11 14.51 7.78
CA GLU A 116 4.10 15.51 7.40
C GLU A 116 4.43 16.46 8.56
N GLU A 117 3.44 16.84 9.37
CA GLU A 117 3.67 17.61 10.58
C GLU A 117 4.44 16.82 11.65
N LEU A 118 4.09 15.56 11.87
CA LEU A 118 4.87 14.64 12.71
C LEU A 118 6.34 14.58 12.26
N ALA A 119 6.58 14.36 10.98
CA ALA A 119 7.92 14.29 10.41
C ALA A 119 8.71 15.60 10.62
N LYS A 120 8.06 16.74 10.45
CA LYS A 120 8.69 18.04 10.60
C LYS A 120 9.20 18.33 12.02
N TYR A 121 8.53 17.78 13.05
CA TYR A 121 8.82 18.16 14.44
C TYR A 121 9.36 17.03 15.32
N ALA A 122 9.32 15.79 14.87
CA ALA A 122 9.75 14.63 15.66
C ALA A 122 11.29 14.59 15.87
N GLY A 123 12.09 15.01 14.89
CA GLY A 123 13.54 14.90 14.94
C GLY A 123 14.08 13.47 14.81
N VAL A 124 13.22 12.50 14.54
CA VAL A 124 13.50 11.09 14.28
C VAL A 124 12.78 10.65 13.00
N PRO A 125 13.17 9.53 12.35
CA PRO A 125 12.46 9.00 11.20
C PRO A 125 10.97 8.80 11.47
N VAL A 126 10.14 9.23 10.53
CA VAL A 126 8.69 9.02 10.54
C VAL A 126 8.31 8.21 9.30
N TRP A 127 7.48 7.17 9.49
CA TRP A 127 7.02 6.28 8.43
C TRP A 127 5.50 6.33 8.30
N ASN A 128 5.03 6.51 7.07
CA ASN A 128 3.62 6.52 6.75
C ASN A 128 3.10 5.09 6.56
N GLY A 129 2.39 4.56 7.53
CA GLY A 129 1.70 3.28 7.47
C GLY A 129 0.47 3.29 6.56
N LEU A 130 -0.21 4.43 6.46
CA LEU A 130 -1.28 4.77 5.50
C LEU A 130 -1.86 6.15 5.84
N THR A 131 -2.13 6.94 4.83
CA THR A 131 -3.05 8.10 4.89
C THR A 131 -4.14 7.96 3.83
N ASN A 132 -5.06 8.92 3.76
CA ASN A 132 -6.08 8.94 2.69
C ASN A 132 -5.45 9.07 1.30
N GLN A 133 -4.30 9.76 1.21
CA GLN A 133 -3.63 10.08 -0.05
C GLN A 133 -2.56 9.05 -0.44
N TRP A 134 -1.86 8.42 0.52
CA TRP A 134 -0.67 7.61 0.25
C TRP A 134 -0.60 6.34 1.08
N HIS A 135 -0.04 5.28 0.46
CA HIS A 135 0.25 4.01 1.14
C HIS A 135 1.63 3.46 0.73
N PRO A 136 2.72 4.20 1.00
CA PRO A 136 4.04 3.87 0.46
C PRO A 136 4.58 2.52 0.91
N THR A 137 4.28 2.09 2.14
CA THR A 137 4.68 0.76 2.64
C THR A 137 3.98 -0.39 1.91
N GLN A 138 2.77 -0.18 1.39
CA GLN A 138 2.08 -1.14 0.54
C GLN A 138 2.75 -1.23 -0.84
N MET A 139 3.16 -0.11 -1.40
CA MET A 139 3.75 -0.08 -2.74
C MET A 139 5.04 -0.87 -2.85
N LEU A 140 5.92 -0.79 -1.85
CA LEU A 140 7.12 -1.64 -1.82
C LEU A 140 6.74 -3.13 -1.77
N ALA A 141 5.74 -3.50 -0.97
CA ALA A 141 5.27 -4.87 -0.89
C ALA A 141 4.65 -5.35 -2.20
N ASP A 142 3.86 -4.50 -2.86
CA ASP A 142 3.23 -4.82 -4.14
C ASP A 142 4.30 -5.07 -5.21
N VAL A 143 5.29 -4.18 -5.30
CA VAL A 143 6.38 -4.34 -6.28
C VAL A 143 7.23 -5.58 -5.97
N LEU A 144 7.57 -5.83 -4.71
CA LEU A 144 8.30 -7.04 -4.32
C LEU A 144 7.51 -8.31 -4.73
N THR A 145 6.22 -8.34 -4.43
CA THR A 145 5.34 -9.47 -4.81
C THR A 145 5.28 -9.63 -6.33
N MET A 146 5.16 -8.53 -7.08
CA MET A 146 5.16 -8.60 -8.54
C MET A 146 6.48 -9.18 -9.09
N THR A 147 7.62 -8.85 -8.49
CA THR A 147 8.92 -9.42 -8.90
C THR A 147 9.08 -10.89 -8.53
N GLU A 148 8.47 -11.34 -7.45
CA GLU A 148 8.49 -12.76 -7.03
C GLU A 148 7.60 -13.66 -7.91
N HIS A 149 6.50 -13.09 -8.44
CA HIS A 149 5.52 -13.82 -9.25
C HIS A 149 5.65 -13.60 -10.77
N CYS A 150 6.67 -12.86 -11.21
CA CYS A 150 6.89 -12.56 -12.62
C CYS A 150 8.40 -12.54 -12.95
N SER A 151 8.81 -13.36 -13.92
CA SER A 151 10.23 -13.45 -14.33
C SER A 151 10.69 -12.32 -15.26
N LYS A 152 9.81 -11.36 -15.59
CA LYS A 152 10.17 -10.22 -16.44
C LYS A 152 11.03 -9.22 -15.66
N PRO A 153 11.92 -8.49 -16.35
CA PRO A 153 12.53 -7.30 -15.76
C PRO A 153 11.45 -6.31 -15.29
N LEU A 154 11.71 -5.58 -14.22
CA LEU A 154 10.73 -4.72 -13.56
C LEU A 154 10.04 -3.74 -14.53
N GLU A 155 10.81 -3.14 -15.45
CA GLU A 155 10.32 -2.19 -16.45
C GLU A 155 9.42 -2.84 -17.53
N LYS A 156 9.36 -4.17 -17.57
CA LYS A 156 8.52 -4.95 -18.48
C LYS A 156 7.29 -5.53 -17.79
N ILE A 157 7.19 -5.40 -16.47
CA ILE A 157 6.00 -5.79 -15.72
C ILE A 157 4.91 -4.76 -16.01
N SER A 158 3.71 -5.29 -16.24
CA SER A 158 2.51 -4.48 -16.48
C SER A 158 1.43 -4.82 -15.47
N TYR A 159 0.75 -3.81 -14.95
CA TYR A 159 -0.36 -4.01 -14.03
C TYR A 159 -1.49 -3.02 -14.23
N ALA A 160 -2.68 -3.43 -13.83
CA ALA A 160 -3.86 -2.58 -13.80
C ALA A 160 -4.41 -2.48 -12.38
N TYR A 161 -4.80 -1.28 -11.98
CA TYR A 161 -5.70 -1.06 -10.85
C TYR A 161 -7.10 -0.82 -11.39
N VAL A 162 -8.10 -1.51 -10.88
CA VAL A 162 -9.51 -1.34 -11.27
C VAL A 162 -10.37 -1.03 -10.05
N GLY A 163 -11.10 0.09 -10.07
CA GLY A 163 -11.92 0.53 -8.94
C GLY A 163 -11.93 2.04 -8.73
N ASP A 164 -12.05 2.49 -7.47
CA ASP A 164 -11.94 3.91 -7.10
C ASP A 164 -10.47 4.30 -6.94
N ALA A 165 -9.95 5.05 -7.88
CA ALA A 165 -8.53 5.41 -7.92
C ALA A 165 -8.22 6.81 -7.34
N ARG A 166 -9.17 7.47 -6.69
CA ARG A 166 -8.98 8.79 -6.07
C ARG A 166 -8.17 8.75 -4.80
N PHE A 167 -8.19 7.61 -4.09
CA PHE A 167 -7.57 7.41 -2.78
C PHE A 167 -6.19 6.74 -2.88
N ASN A 168 -5.61 6.44 -1.73
CA ASN A 168 -4.22 6.02 -1.58
C ASN A 168 -3.79 4.90 -2.53
N MET A 169 -4.53 3.80 -2.68
CA MET A 169 -4.10 2.67 -3.52
C MET A 169 -3.97 3.06 -5.00
N GLY A 170 -5.00 3.70 -5.58
CA GLY A 170 -4.95 4.13 -6.98
C GLY A 170 -3.87 5.18 -7.24
N ARG A 171 -3.69 6.11 -6.30
CA ARG A 171 -2.66 7.17 -6.36
C ARG A 171 -1.25 6.59 -6.23
N SER A 172 -1.01 5.82 -5.18
CA SER A 172 0.31 5.22 -4.90
C SER A 172 0.75 4.23 -5.98
N LEU A 173 -0.17 3.38 -6.49
CA LEU A 173 0.14 2.51 -7.63
C LEU A 173 0.50 3.30 -8.89
N LEU A 174 -0.21 4.38 -9.19
CA LEU A 174 0.12 5.24 -10.33
C LEU A 174 1.53 5.82 -10.18
N VAL A 175 1.88 6.32 -9.00
CA VAL A 175 3.17 6.97 -8.73
C VAL A 175 4.32 5.96 -8.77
N ILE A 176 4.21 4.85 -8.02
CA ILE A 176 5.31 3.88 -7.94
C ILE A 176 5.66 3.28 -9.30
N GLY A 177 4.65 2.96 -10.12
CA GLY A 177 4.86 2.46 -11.47
C GLY A 177 5.49 3.51 -12.39
N SER A 178 5.10 4.77 -12.22
CA SER A 178 5.70 5.89 -12.97
C SER A 178 7.17 6.08 -12.63
N ILE A 179 7.55 6.00 -11.36
CA ILE A 179 8.96 6.16 -10.92
C ILE A 179 9.80 4.97 -11.38
N LEU A 180 9.29 3.76 -11.24
CA LEU A 180 10.03 2.54 -11.55
C LEU A 180 10.11 2.20 -13.05
N GLY A 181 9.37 2.92 -13.90
CA GLY A 181 9.40 2.71 -15.36
C GLY A 181 8.48 1.58 -15.85
N MET A 182 7.47 1.20 -15.08
CA MET A 182 6.55 0.09 -15.35
C MET A 182 5.43 0.48 -16.34
N ASP A 183 4.63 -0.49 -16.78
CA ASP A 183 3.38 -0.25 -17.50
C ASP A 183 2.23 -0.23 -16.49
N VAL A 184 1.81 0.95 -16.07
CA VAL A 184 0.75 1.15 -15.09
C VAL A 184 -0.54 1.62 -15.76
N ARG A 185 -1.65 0.95 -15.41
CA ARG A 185 -2.96 1.26 -15.97
C ARG A 185 -3.99 1.43 -14.87
N ILE A 186 -4.74 2.53 -14.95
CA ILE A 186 -5.84 2.84 -14.05
C ILE A 186 -7.16 2.69 -14.82
N GLY A 187 -7.94 1.69 -14.42
CA GLY A 187 -9.29 1.45 -14.89
C GLY A 187 -10.31 1.95 -13.85
N ALA A 188 -10.83 3.16 -14.03
CA ALA A 188 -11.76 3.77 -13.08
C ALA A 188 -12.82 4.60 -13.79
N PRO A 189 -14.07 4.70 -13.26
CA PRO A 189 -15.06 5.66 -13.74
C PRO A 189 -14.47 7.07 -13.81
N LYS A 190 -14.87 7.90 -14.78
CA LYS A 190 -14.28 9.25 -14.98
C LYS A 190 -14.25 10.10 -13.68
N GLY A 191 -15.30 10.02 -12.84
CA GLY A 191 -15.37 10.76 -11.57
C GLY A 191 -14.57 10.11 -10.42
N LEU A 192 -13.99 8.92 -10.63
CA LEU A 192 -13.24 8.16 -9.62
C LEU A 192 -11.77 7.91 -10.04
N GLN A 193 -11.27 8.63 -11.04
CA GLN A 193 -9.88 8.62 -11.46
C GLN A 193 -9.02 9.47 -10.53
N PRO A 194 -7.69 9.29 -10.49
CA PRO A 194 -6.80 10.20 -9.80
C PRO A 194 -6.96 11.63 -10.32
N ASP A 195 -6.65 12.62 -9.50
CA ASP A 195 -6.73 14.02 -9.91
C ASP A 195 -5.79 14.34 -11.07
N ALA A 196 -6.15 15.38 -11.85
CA ALA A 196 -5.45 15.76 -13.06
C ALA A 196 -4.00 16.21 -12.78
N GLU A 197 -3.75 16.82 -11.62
CA GLU A 197 -2.42 17.28 -11.21
C GLU A 197 -1.48 16.09 -10.98
N LEU A 198 -1.92 15.09 -10.23
CA LEU A 198 -1.15 13.86 -10.03
C LEU A 198 -0.88 13.12 -11.34
N ILE A 199 -1.89 13.02 -12.22
CA ILE A 199 -1.70 12.39 -13.54
C ILE A 199 -0.66 13.15 -14.35
N ALA A 200 -0.68 14.48 -14.35
CA ALA A 200 0.29 15.30 -15.07
C ALA A 200 1.71 15.09 -14.49
N GLN A 201 1.86 15.10 -13.16
CA GLN A 201 3.13 14.84 -12.50
C GLN A 201 3.68 13.45 -12.85
N CYS A 202 2.84 12.41 -12.80
CA CYS A 202 3.26 11.06 -13.17
C CYS A 202 3.68 10.95 -14.64
N LYS A 203 3.02 11.67 -15.55
CA LYS A 203 3.43 11.73 -16.97
C LYS A 203 4.79 12.40 -17.15
N GLU A 204 5.11 13.44 -16.39
CA GLU A 204 6.45 14.04 -16.40
C GLU A 204 7.51 13.06 -15.89
N ILE A 205 7.26 12.38 -14.77
CA ILE A 205 8.14 11.32 -14.25
C ILE A 205 8.34 10.22 -15.30
N ALA A 206 7.28 9.81 -16.00
CA ALA A 206 7.32 8.76 -17.00
C ALA A 206 8.21 9.11 -18.21
N LYS A 207 8.38 10.38 -18.55
CA LYS A 207 9.33 10.80 -19.62
C LYS A 207 10.76 10.42 -19.30
N ALA A 208 11.16 10.51 -18.02
CA ALA A 208 12.50 10.18 -17.58
C ALA A 208 12.68 8.67 -17.29
N SER A 209 11.67 8.03 -16.68
CA SER A 209 11.74 6.64 -16.27
C SER A 209 11.43 5.63 -17.39
N GLY A 210 10.77 6.07 -18.47
CA GLY A 210 10.29 5.20 -19.54
C GLY A 210 8.97 4.48 -19.21
N ALA A 211 8.27 4.85 -18.13
CA ALA A 211 6.99 4.25 -17.76
C ALA A 211 5.91 4.49 -18.81
N ARG A 212 4.98 3.54 -18.90
CA ARG A 212 3.77 3.69 -19.72
C ARG A 212 2.57 3.85 -18.80
N ILE A 213 1.82 4.95 -19.01
CA ILE A 213 0.66 5.28 -18.19
C ILE A 213 -0.60 5.25 -19.06
N THR A 214 -1.60 4.47 -18.62
CA THR A 214 -2.93 4.45 -19.27
C THR A 214 -4.00 4.73 -18.20
N ILE A 215 -4.81 5.77 -18.43
CA ILE A 215 -5.99 6.07 -17.60
C ILE A 215 -7.22 5.88 -18.49
N THR A 216 -8.13 5.00 -18.07
CA THR A 216 -9.32 4.67 -18.88
C THR A 216 -10.54 4.39 -18.02
N ALA A 217 -11.74 4.69 -18.55
CA ALA A 217 -12.99 4.30 -17.93
C ALA A 217 -13.47 2.89 -18.37
N ASN A 218 -12.68 2.18 -19.18
CA ASN A 218 -13.01 0.84 -19.65
C ASN A 218 -12.14 -0.20 -18.92
N PRO A 219 -12.69 -0.98 -17.97
CA PRO A 219 -11.91 -1.96 -17.21
C PRO A 219 -11.30 -3.05 -18.11
N ALA A 220 -12.00 -3.45 -19.18
CA ALA A 220 -11.46 -4.45 -20.10
C ALA A 220 -10.22 -3.93 -20.88
N GLN A 221 -10.20 -2.63 -21.22
CA GLN A 221 -9.03 -1.99 -21.83
C GLN A 221 -7.87 -1.90 -20.82
N ALA A 222 -8.17 -1.56 -19.56
CA ALA A 222 -7.14 -1.47 -18.52
C ALA A 222 -6.42 -2.80 -18.31
N VAL A 223 -7.16 -3.91 -18.23
CA VAL A 223 -6.57 -5.22 -17.91
C VAL A 223 -5.97 -5.95 -19.12
N LYS A 224 -6.10 -5.44 -20.34
CA LYS A 224 -5.65 -6.14 -21.56
C LYS A 224 -4.12 -6.34 -21.57
N GLY A 225 -3.66 -7.60 -21.51
CA GLY A 225 -2.24 -7.97 -21.61
C GLY A 225 -1.42 -7.72 -20.36
N VAL A 226 -2.04 -7.35 -19.21
CA VAL A 226 -1.30 -7.11 -17.97
C VAL A 226 -0.87 -8.40 -17.27
N ASP A 227 0.14 -8.28 -16.43
CA ASP A 227 0.66 -9.36 -15.60
C ASP A 227 -0.09 -9.44 -14.26
N PHE A 228 -0.54 -8.29 -13.75
CA PHE A 228 -1.23 -8.18 -12.46
C PHE A 228 -2.48 -7.29 -12.55
N ILE A 229 -3.53 -7.68 -11.81
CA ILE A 229 -4.74 -6.90 -11.64
C ILE A 229 -4.92 -6.63 -10.15
N HIS A 230 -4.94 -5.35 -9.79
CA HIS A 230 -5.19 -4.86 -8.43
C HIS A 230 -6.59 -4.30 -8.31
N THR A 231 -7.18 -4.45 -7.12
CA THR A 231 -8.35 -3.69 -6.70
C THR A 231 -8.26 -3.38 -5.21
N ASP A 232 -9.18 -2.57 -4.72
CA ASP A 232 -9.36 -2.27 -3.30
C ASP A 232 -10.87 -2.16 -3.00
N VAL A 233 -11.21 -2.14 -1.72
CA VAL A 233 -12.61 -1.97 -1.28
C VAL A 233 -13.25 -0.74 -1.92
N TRP A 234 -14.53 -0.85 -2.28
CA TRP A 234 -15.23 0.25 -2.97
C TRP A 234 -15.63 1.40 -2.05
N VAL A 235 -15.71 1.15 -0.76
CA VAL A 235 -15.94 2.17 0.26
C VAL A 235 -14.82 2.08 1.29
N SER A 236 -14.06 3.15 1.39
CA SER A 236 -12.90 3.21 2.27
C SER A 236 -13.30 3.33 3.74
N MET A 237 -12.42 2.89 4.62
CA MET A 237 -12.59 3.03 6.06
C MET A 237 -12.71 4.52 6.43
N GLY A 238 -13.84 4.88 7.07
CA GLY A 238 -14.15 6.26 7.47
C GLY A 238 -15.12 6.98 6.52
N GLU A 239 -15.48 6.39 5.35
CA GLU A 239 -16.58 6.92 4.53
C GLU A 239 -17.96 6.57 5.12
N ALA A 240 -18.95 7.43 4.86
CA ALA A 240 -20.31 7.23 5.34
C ALA A 240 -20.97 6.01 4.66
N LYS A 241 -21.82 5.28 5.40
CA LYS A 241 -22.48 4.08 4.89
C LYS A 241 -23.43 4.35 3.71
N GLU A 242 -23.92 5.56 3.61
CA GLU A 242 -24.89 6.02 2.59
C GLU A 242 -24.27 6.01 1.18
N VAL A 243 -22.94 6.08 1.08
CA VAL A 243 -22.26 6.09 -0.23
C VAL A 243 -22.25 4.74 -0.94
N TRP A 244 -22.59 3.63 -0.25
CA TRP A 244 -22.55 2.28 -0.83
C TRP A 244 -23.40 2.14 -2.10
N ALA A 245 -24.62 2.65 -2.10
CA ALA A 245 -25.52 2.52 -3.25
C ALA A 245 -24.95 3.16 -4.51
N GLU A 246 -24.40 4.37 -4.38
CA GLU A 246 -23.75 5.07 -5.49
C GLU A 246 -22.48 4.36 -5.94
N ARG A 247 -21.62 3.95 -4.98
CA ARG A 247 -20.39 3.23 -5.28
C ARG A 247 -20.63 1.93 -6.02
N ILE A 248 -21.57 1.12 -5.56
CA ILE A 248 -21.91 -0.15 -6.20
C ILE A 248 -22.38 0.10 -7.62
N LYS A 249 -23.26 1.09 -7.83
CA LYS A 249 -23.75 1.45 -9.17
C LYS A 249 -22.61 1.80 -10.12
N LEU A 250 -21.63 2.58 -9.65
CA LEU A 250 -20.52 3.04 -10.47
C LEU A 250 -19.46 1.94 -10.67
N LEU A 251 -19.16 1.15 -9.62
CA LEU A 251 -18.02 0.24 -9.59
C LEU A 251 -18.35 -1.21 -9.94
N LYS A 252 -19.63 -1.60 -9.99
CA LYS A 252 -20.00 -2.97 -10.39
C LYS A 252 -19.38 -3.44 -11.72
N PRO A 253 -19.23 -2.60 -12.77
CA PRO A 253 -18.53 -2.98 -14.00
C PRO A 253 -17.02 -3.23 -13.82
N TYR A 254 -16.44 -2.81 -12.69
CA TYR A 254 -15.02 -2.92 -12.34
C TYR A 254 -14.74 -4.06 -11.35
N GLN A 255 -15.76 -4.81 -10.92
CA GLN A 255 -15.61 -5.99 -10.08
C GLN A 255 -14.63 -6.98 -10.74
N VAL A 256 -13.63 -7.42 -9.99
CA VAL A 256 -12.68 -8.43 -10.49
C VAL A 256 -13.35 -9.80 -10.43
N THR A 257 -13.72 -10.29 -11.60
CA THR A 257 -14.38 -11.57 -11.81
C THR A 257 -13.52 -12.47 -12.69
N PRO A 258 -13.76 -13.80 -12.78
CA PRO A 258 -13.07 -14.65 -13.74
C PRO A 258 -13.18 -14.15 -15.19
N ALA A 259 -14.31 -13.54 -15.53
CA ALA A 259 -14.52 -12.95 -16.85
C ALA A 259 -13.61 -11.73 -17.10
N LEU A 260 -13.40 -10.86 -16.09
CA LEU A 260 -12.46 -9.73 -16.20
C LEU A 260 -11.01 -10.24 -16.23
N MET A 261 -10.63 -11.20 -15.40
CA MET A 261 -9.31 -11.85 -15.43
C MET A 261 -9.02 -12.41 -16.83
N LYS A 262 -9.96 -13.12 -17.43
CA LYS A 262 -9.84 -13.67 -18.79
C LYS A 262 -9.66 -12.59 -19.86
N LYS A 263 -10.21 -11.40 -19.70
CA LYS A 263 -10.03 -10.26 -20.62
C LYS A 263 -8.60 -9.73 -20.67
N SER A 264 -7.75 -10.08 -19.71
CA SER A 264 -6.32 -9.79 -19.81
C SER A 264 -5.68 -10.51 -21.02
N GLY A 265 -6.18 -11.68 -21.40
CA GLY A 265 -5.57 -12.53 -22.41
C GLY A 265 -4.25 -13.19 -21.94
N ASN A 266 -3.82 -12.91 -20.71
CA ASN A 266 -2.63 -13.51 -20.12
C ASN A 266 -3.05 -14.68 -19.21
N LYS A 267 -2.62 -15.89 -19.55
CA LYS A 267 -2.95 -17.11 -18.79
C LYS A 267 -2.32 -17.12 -17.38
N ASN A 268 -1.28 -16.34 -17.17
CA ASN A 268 -0.52 -16.26 -15.92
C ASN A 268 -0.85 -14.98 -15.13
N VAL A 269 -1.89 -14.23 -15.52
CA VAL A 269 -2.28 -13.02 -14.80
C VAL A 269 -2.57 -13.32 -13.33
N LYS A 270 -2.02 -12.50 -12.44
CA LYS A 270 -2.23 -12.60 -10.99
C LYS A 270 -3.19 -11.53 -10.50
N PHE A 271 -3.91 -11.87 -9.44
CA PHE A 271 -4.78 -10.95 -8.72
C PHE A 271 -4.11 -10.50 -7.42
N MET A 272 -4.17 -9.21 -7.13
CA MET A 272 -3.59 -8.57 -5.95
C MET A 272 -4.61 -7.69 -5.23
N HIS A 273 -4.56 -7.68 -3.90
CA HIS A 273 -5.41 -6.88 -3.04
C HIS A 273 -4.70 -6.56 -1.73
N CYS A 274 -4.71 -5.29 -1.30
CA CYS A 274 -4.04 -4.87 -0.06
C CYS A 274 -4.71 -5.42 1.21
N LEU A 275 -5.90 -5.99 1.10
CA LEU A 275 -6.73 -6.49 2.19
C LEU A 275 -7.13 -5.40 3.23
N PRO A 276 -8.33 -5.49 3.83
CA PRO A 276 -9.30 -6.61 3.72
C PRO A 276 -10.03 -6.60 2.38
N ALA A 277 -10.52 -7.75 1.94
CA ALA A 277 -11.35 -7.90 0.74
C ALA A 277 -12.75 -8.38 1.11
N PHE A 278 -13.76 -7.86 0.41
CA PHE A 278 -15.14 -8.35 0.53
C PHE A 278 -15.46 -9.31 -0.62
N HIS A 279 -14.81 -10.48 -0.62
CA HIS A 279 -14.96 -11.51 -1.65
C HIS A 279 -16.14 -12.47 -1.41
N ASN A 280 -16.70 -12.44 -0.17
CA ASN A 280 -17.86 -13.25 0.23
C ASN A 280 -18.68 -12.54 1.31
N ALA A 281 -19.65 -13.24 1.92
CA ALA A 281 -20.54 -12.73 2.95
C ALA A 281 -20.14 -13.13 4.38
N ASP A 282 -18.92 -13.64 4.61
CA ASP A 282 -18.51 -14.16 5.93
C ASP A 282 -18.19 -13.04 6.95
N THR A 283 -18.02 -11.81 6.50
CA THR A 283 -17.84 -10.66 7.39
C THR A 283 -19.17 -9.93 7.63
N LYS A 284 -19.34 -9.29 8.79
CA LYS A 284 -20.55 -8.51 9.12
C LYS A 284 -20.87 -7.47 8.04
N VAL A 285 -19.88 -6.73 7.56
CA VAL A 285 -20.07 -5.70 6.54
C VAL A 285 -20.37 -6.35 5.19
N GLY A 286 -19.61 -7.38 4.80
CA GLY A 286 -19.84 -8.13 3.58
C GLY A 286 -21.25 -8.73 3.52
N ALA A 287 -21.72 -9.35 4.60
CA ALA A 287 -23.09 -9.88 4.70
C ALA A 287 -24.15 -8.80 4.53
N GLN A 288 -24.05 -7.68 5.26
CA GLN A 288 -25.00 -6.57 5.18
C GLN A 288 -25.08 -5.97 3.77
N VAL A 289 -23.93 -5.70 3.15
CA VAL A 289 -23.87 -5.13 1.79
C VAL A 289 -24.35 -6.13 0.75
N SER A 290 -23.98 -7.41 0.88
CA SER A 290 -24.41 -8.47 -0.03
C SER A 290 -25.92 -8.67 0.00
N GLU A 291 -26.53 -8.67 1.19
CA GLU A 291 -27.98 -8.78 1.36
C GLU A 291 -28.70 -7.55 0.79
N GLN A 292 -28.27 -6.35 1.16
CA GLN A 292 -28.90 -5.09 0.76
C GLN A 292 -28.86 -4.85 -0.75
N PHE A 293 -27.78 -5.25 -1.43
CA PHE A 293 -27.54 -4.94 -2.85
C PHE A 293 -27.51 -6.17 -3.76
N GLY A 294 -27.80 -7.37 -3.23
CA GLY A 294 -27.84 -8.60 -4.03
C GLY A 294 -26.47 -9.06 -4.56
N LEU A 295 -25.37 -8.71 -3.88
CA LEU A 295 -24.01 -9.04 -4.28
C LEU A 295 -23.55 -10.34 -3.60
N LYS A 296 -24.16 -11.46 -3.94
CA LYS A 296 -23.93 -12.76 -3.26
C LYS A 296 -22.52 -13.34 -3.48
N ASN A 297 -21.82 -12.94 -4.54
CA ASN A 297 -20.49 -13.46 -4.88
C ASN A 297 -19.43 -12.34 -4.84
N GLY A 298 -19.30 -11.74 -3.65
CA GLY A 298 -18.31 -10.70 -3.40
C GLY A 298 -18.70 -9.30 -3.88
N ILE A 299 -17.95 -8.29 -3.45
CA ILE A 299 -18.20 -6.87 -3.76
C ILE A 299 -17.18 -6.39 -4.81
N GLU A 300 -15.94 -6.11 -4.45
CA GLU A 300 -14.89 -5.65 -5.39
C GLU A 300 -14.20 -6.78 -6.14
N VAL A 301 -14.23 -7.98 -5.57
CA VAL A 301 -13.70 -9.21 -6.16
C VAL A 301 -14.62 -10.37 -5.83
N THR A 302 -14.74 -11.33 -6.76
CA THR A 302 -15.53 -12.55 -6.52
C THR A 302 -14.72 -13.60 -5.78
N GLU A 303 -15.41 -14.47 -5.03
CA GLU A 303 -14.82 -15.60 -4.30
C GLU A 303 -13.98 -16.49 -5.21
N ASP A 304 -14.48 -16.80 -6.41
CA ASP A 304 -13.79 -17.66 -7.39
C ASP A 304 -12.42 -17.11 -7.81
N VAL A 305 -12.24 -15.78 -7.83
CA VAL A 305 -10.95 -15.15 -8.12
C VAL A 305 -10.09 -15.13 -6.87
N PHE A 306 -10.68 -14.77 -5.74
CA PHE A 306 -9.95 -14.59 -4.49
C PHE A 306 -9.36 -15.90 -3.97
N GLU A 307 -10.11 -17.00 -4.06
CA GLU A 307 -9.67 -18.34 -3.64
C GLU A 307 -8.91 -19.12 -4.75
N SER A 308 -8.68 -18.48 -5.90
CA SER A 308 -7.96 -19.12 -6.99
C SER A 308 -6.43 -19.08 -6.81
N PRO A 309 -5.67 -19.97 -7.49
CA PRO A 309 -4.20 -19.90 -7.54
C PRO A 309 -3.66 -18.64 -8.22
N ALA A 310 -4.52 -17.82 -8.84
CA ALA A 310 -4.12 -16.53 -9.39
C ALA A 310 -4.02 -15.44 -8.30
N CYS A 311 -4.65 -15.62 -7.15
CA CYS A 311 -4.60 -14.68 -6.03
C CYS A 311 -3.28 -14.80 -5.28
N VAL A 312 -2.55 -13.69 -5.19
CA VAL A 312 -1.29 -13.56 -4.44
C VAL A 312 -1.39 -12.52 -3.32
N ALA A 313 -2.62 -12.23 -2.87
CA ALA A 313 -2.87 -11.22 -1.84
C ALA A 313 -2.25 -11.57 -0.47
N PHE A 314 -2.08 -12.85 -0.16
CA PHE A 314 -1.46 -13.29 1.09
C PHE A 314 0.06 -13.15 1.05
N ASP A 315 0.71 -13.47 -0.08
CA ASP A 315 2.15 -13.21 -0.30
C ASP A 315 2.42 -11.70 -0.28
N GLN A 316 1.53 -10.90 -0.88
CA GLN A 316 1.55 -9.45 -0.83
C GLN A 316 1.44 -8.93 0.61
N ALA A 317 0.56 -9.51 1.44
CA ALA A 317 0.39 -9.13 2.84
C ALA A 317 1.63 -9.50 3.68
N GLU A 318 2.24 -10.65 3.44
CA GLU A 318 3.50 -11.06 4.07
C GLU A 318 4.63 -10.12 3.70
N ASN A 319 4.77 -9.77 2.43
CA ASN A 319 5.81 -8.86 1.93
C ASN A 319 5.76 -7.47 2.58
N ARG A 320 4.60 -7.05 3.14
CA ARG A 320 4.51 -5.84 3.98
C ARG A 320 5.49 -5.87 5.16
N MET A 321 5.63 -7.00 5.83
CA MET A 321 6.57 -7.14 6.95
C MET A 321 8.02 -6.99 6.48
N HIS A 322 8.39 -7.59 5.37
CA HIS A 322 9.76 -7.54 4.86
C HIS A 322 10.14 -6.15 4.33
N THR A 323 9.23 -5.48 3.63
CA THR A 323 9.49 -4.14 3.10
C THR A 323 9.48 -3.06 4.19
N ILE A 324 8.60 -3.15 5.17
CA ILE A 324 8.62 -2.30 6.37
C ILE A 324 9.93 -2.50 7.15
N LYS A 325 10.36 -3.75 7.32
CA LYS A 325 11.67 -4.06 7.93
C LYS A 325 12.82 -3.35 7.21
N ALA A 326 12.84 -3.43 5.86
CA ALA A 326 13.85 -2.77 5.05
C ALA A 326 13.84 -1.24 5.21
N VAL A 327 12.66 -0.62 5.23
CA VAL A 327 12.51 0.83 5.47
C VAL A 327 13.07 1.21 6.85
N MET A 328 12.69 0.48 7.91
CA MET A 328 13.19 0.74 9.26
C MET A 328 14.71 0.56 9.35
N VAL A 329 15.24 -0.53 8.79
CA VAL A 329 16.69 -0.79 8.77
C VAL A 329 17.45 0.27 7.98
N ALA A 330 16.97 0.68 6.83
CA ALA A 330 17.62 1.69 5.99
C ALA A 330 17.64 3.09 6.62
N THR A 331 16.60 3.43 7.38
CA THR A 331 16.44 4.78 7.93
C THR A 331 16.91 4.91 9.39
N LEU A 332 16.93 3.81 10.14
CA LEU A 332 17.25 3.80 11.58
C LEU A 332 18.40 2.87 11.96
N GLY A 333 18.72 1.87 11.12
CA GLY A 333 19.75 0.87 11.38
C GLY A 333 21.16 1.43 11.53
N ARG A 334 22.01 0.64 12.19
CA ARG A 334 23.45 0.91 12.36
C ARG A 334 24.25 0.29 11.23
#